data_0526feeaf2fb9257d746cc42be7dbb83
#
_entry.id   0526feeaf2fb9257d746cc42be7dbb83
#
_cell.length_a   1.000
_cell.length_b   1.000
_cell.length_c   1.000
_cell.angle_alpha   90.00
_cell.angle_beta   90.00
_cell.angle_gamma   90.00
#
_symmetry.space_group_name_H-M   'P 1'
#
loop_
_entity.id
_entity.type
_entity.pdbx_description
1 polymer ?
#
loop_
_entity_poly.entity_id
_entity_poly.type
_entity_poly.pdbx_seq_one_letter_code
_entity_poly.pdbx_strand_id
1 'polypeptide(L)'
;MNETNADKDRPLAKPTVQLENDRVIVTEWRFPPGGHTGWHRHMHDYVVVPITTGELHIFDGRATVPAPLRSGVSYARQTGVEHDVINPNSFEFVFIEVELKAR
;
A
#
# COMPACT_ATOMS: atom_id res chain seq x y z
N MET A 1 -4.63 0.16 23.11
CA MET A 1 -5.44 -0.97 22.72
C MET A 1 -4.65 -1.88 21.81
N ASN A 2 -4.76 -3.13 22.03
CA ASN A 2 -4.18 -4.09 21.14
C ASN A 2 -4.99 -4.15 19.83
N GLU A 3 -4.53 -4.95 18.91
CA GLU A 3 -5.24 -5.19 17.68
C GLU A 3 -6.60 -5.81 17.95
N THR A 4 -7.56 -5.39 17.16
CA THR A 4 -8.91 -5.93 17.24
C THR A 4 -8.99 -7.23 16.46
N ASN A 5 -10.06 -7.98 16.67
CA ASN A 5 -10.34 -9.15 15.84
C ASN A 5 -10.51 -8.75 14.38
N ALA A 6 -11.01 -7.54 14.13
CA ALA A 6 -11.16 -7.05 12.76
C ALA A 6 -9.82 -6.96 12.03
N ASP A 7 -8.74 -6.55 12.74
CA ASP A 7 -7.41 -6.51 12.13
C ASP A 7 -6.92 -7.92 11.80
N LYS A 8 -7.13 -8.86 12.72
CA LYS A 8 -6.74 -10.25 12.50
C LYS A 8 -7.51 -10.89 11.35
N ASP A 9 -8.76 -10.46 11.18
CA ASP A 9 -9.66 -11.05 10.19
C ASP A 9 -9.57 -10.39 8.84
N ARG A 10 -8.78 -9.30 8.70
CA ARG A 10 -8.60 -8.68 7.41
C ARG A 10 -7.85 -9.59 6.47
N PRO A 11 -8.33 -9.77 5.24
CA PRO A 11 -7.56 -10.51 4.26
C PRO A 11 -6.29 -9.72 3.90
N LEU A 12 -5.24 -10.45 3.58
CA LEU A 12 -4.00 -9.82 3.17
C LEU A 12 -4.07 -9.39 1.72
N ALA A 13 -3.53 -8.20 1.44
CA ALA A 13 -3.27 -7.77 0.09
C ALA A 13 -2.21 -8.67 -0.53
N LYS A 14 -2.28 -8.84 -1.84
CA LYS A 14 -1.36 -9.72 -2.56
C LYS A 14 -0.37 -8.88 -3.36
N PRO A 15 0.93 -8.94 -3.03
CA PRO A 15 1.96 -8.32 -3.84
C PRO A 15 2.42 -9.28 -4.93
N THR A 16 2.63 -8.76 -6.12
CA THR A 16 3.21 -9.50 -7.23
C THR A 16 4.30 -8.65 -7.86
N VAL A 17 5.55 -9.09 -7.75
CA VAL A 17 6.67 -8.39 -8.38
C VAL A 17 6.57 -8.61 -9.89
N GLN A 18 6.44 -7.52 -10.63
CA GLN A 18 6.34 -7.54 -12.08
C GLN A 18 7.69 -7.37 -12.75
N LEU A 19 8.56 -6.62 -12.12
CA LEU A 19 9.86 -6.27 -12.66
C LEU A 19 10.81 -5.94 -11.53
N GLU A 20 12.03 -6.44 -11.62
CA GLU A 20 13.08 -6.04 -10.71
C GLU A 20 14.41 -6.02 -11.46
N ASN A 21 15.17 -4.94 -11.27
CA ASN A 21 16.52 -4.83 -11.78
C ASN A 21 17.38 -4.11 -10.74
N ASP A 22 18.55 -3.63 -11.11
CA ASP A 22 19.45 -2.97 -10.16
C ASP A 22 19.00 -1.56 -9.75
N ARG A 23 17.93 -1.04 -10.36
CA ARG A 23 17.45 0.33 -10.12
C ARG A 23 16.09 0.37 -9.45
N VAL A 24 15.20 -0.56 -9.79
CA VAL A 24 13.82 -0.49 -9.35
C VAL A 24 13.29 -1.88 -9.01
N ILE A 25 12.25 -1.88 -8.15
CA ILE A 25 11.36 -3.03 -7.93
C ILE A 25 9.96 -2.53 -8.21
N VAL A 26 9.29 -3.15 -9.18
CA VAL A 26 7.90 -2.79 -9.52
C VAL A 26 6.99 -3.90 -9.05
N THR A 27 6.07 -3.56 -8.15
CA THR A 27 5.17 -4.52 -7.52
C THR A 27 3.73 -4.09 -7.74
N GLU A 28 2.90 -5.02 -8.19
CA GLU A 28 1.45 -4.81 -8.18
C GLU A 28 0.92 -5.23 -6.82
N TRP A 29 0.20 -4.34 -6.18
CA TRP A 29 -0.51 -4.63 -4.93
C TRP A 29 -2.00 -4.73 -5.21
N ARG A 30 -2.57 -5.86 -4.84
CA ARG A 30 -3.98 -6.14 -5.08
C ARG A 30 -4.66 -6.41 -3.75
N PHE A 31 -5.62 -5.56 -3.40
CA PHE A 31 -6.29 -5.59 -2.10
C PHE A 31 -7.72 -6.09 -2.30
N PRO A 32 -8.10 -7.21 -1.71
CA PRO A 32 -9.53 -7.56 -1.67
C PRO A 32 -10.29 -6.53 -0.84
N PRO A 33 -11.63 -6.47 -0.96
CA PRO A 33 -12.43 -5.60 -0.08
C PRO A 33 -12.09 -5.84 1.38
N GLY A 34 -11.80 -4.76 2.12
CA GLY A 34 -11.39 -4.85 3.52
C GLY A 34 -9.98 -5.35 3.77
N GLY A 35 -9.21 -5.60 2.72
CA GLY A 35 -7.86 -6.14 2.84
C GLY A 35 -6.83 -5.10 3.26
N HIS A 36 -5.66 -5.57 3.68
CA HIS A 36 -4.58 -4.69 4.11
C HIS A 36 -3.21 -5.31 3.82
N THR A 37 -2.19 -4.45 3.81
CA THR A 37 -0.81 -4.92 3.65
C THR A 37 -0.27 -5.58 4.91
N GLY A 38 -0.74 -5.18 6.08
CA GLY A 38 -0.08 -5.40 7.35
C GLY A 38 0.93 -4.29 7.62
N TRP A 39 1.35 -4.20 8.88
CA TRP A 39 2.34 -3.21 9.29
C TRP A 39 3.67 -3.49 8.60
N HIS A 40 4.26 -2.47 7.97
CA HIS A 40 5.54 -2.62 7.30
C HIS A 40 6.29 -1.30 7.26
N ARG A 41 7.60 -1.41 7.03
CA ARG A 41 8.50 -0.26 6.87
C ARG A 41 9.05 -0.27 5.45
N HIS A 42 9.02 0.88 4.80
CA HIS A 42 9.60 1.03 3.47
C HIS A 42 11.11 1.23 3.55
N MET A 43 11.84 0.39 2.84
CA MET A 43 13.31 0.41 2.81
C MET A 43 13.85 1.22 1.64
N HIS A 44 12.99 1.73 0.78
CA HIS A 44 13.34 2.54 -0.40
C HIS A 44 12.40 3.71 -0.52
N ASP A 45 12.85 4.76 -1.20
CA ASP A 45 11.91 5.74 -1.74
C ASP A 45 11.04 5.04 -2.77
N TYR A 46 9.81 5.45 -2.91
CA TYR A 46 8.89 4.75 -3.81
C TYR A 46 7.84 5.67 -4.40
N VAL A 47 7.35 5.25 -5.56
CA VAL A 47 6.25 5.92 -6.27
C VAL A 47 5.07 4.97 -6.27
N VAL A 48 3.89 5.49 -6.01
CA VAL A 48 2.64 4.73 -6.10
C VAL A 48 1.86 5.23 -7.29
N VAL A 49 1.44 4.30 -8.15
CA VAL A 49 0.61 4.58 -9.32
C VAL A 49 -0.71 3.83 -9.14
N PRO A 50 -1.77 4.52 -8.71
CA PRO A 50 -3.07 3.85 -8.57
C PRO A 50 -3.60 3.38 -9.92
N ILE A 51 -4.13 2.16 -9.93
CA ILE A 51 -4.89 1.64 -11.07
C ILE A 51 -6.37 1.87 -10.81
N THR A 52 -6.78 1.70 -9.56
CA THR A 52 -8.16 1.90 -9.11
C THR A 52 -8.31 3.30 -8.54
N THR A 53 -9.46 3.91 -8.74
CA THR A 53 -9.84 5.15 -8.04
C THR A 53 -10.62 4.78 -6.79
N GLY A 54 -10.25 5.36 -5.66
CA GLY A 54 -10.93 5.12 -4.40
C GLY A 54 -10.11 5.63 -3.24
N GLU A 55 -10.63 5.44 -2.04
CA GLU A 55 -9.95 5.87 -0.83
C GLU A 55 -9.27 4.67 -0.19
N LEU A 56 -8.02 4.83 0.20
CA LEU A 56 -7.34 3.90 1.10
C LEU A 56 -7.26 4.52 2.48
N HIS A 57 -7.09 3.69 3.50
CA HIS A 57 -6.81 4.16 4.85
C HIS A 57 -5.37 3.83 5.20
N ILE A 58 -4.66 4.81 5.73
CA ILE A 58 -3.26 4.66 6.15
C ILE A 58 -3.22 4.74 7.67
N PHE A 59 -2.82 3.66 8.31
CA PHE A 59 -2.61 3.62 9.75
C PHE A 59 -1.12 3.81 10.03
N ASP A 60 -0.77 4.84 10.79
CA ASP A 60 0.62 5.18 11.04
C ASP A 60 1.12 4.73 12.43
N GLY A 61 0.33 3.91 13.12
CA GLY A 61 0.62 3.45 14.47
C GLY A 61 -0.11 4.27 15.53
N ARG A 62 -0.69 5.41 15.17
CA ARG A 62 -1.41 6.29 16.11
C ARG A 62 -2.78 6.65 15.60
N ALA A 63 -2.90 6.97 14.33
CA ALA A 63 -4.14 7.40 13.73
C ALA A 63 -4.30 6.79 12.35
N THR A 64 -5.54 6.67 11.92
CA THR A 64 -5.88 6.25 10.57
C THR A 64 -6.29 7.48 9.79
N VAL A 65 -5.62 7.71 8.66
CA VAL A 65 -5.84 8.87 7.81
C VAL A 65 -6.37 8.40 6.47
N PRO A 66 -7.49 8.97 5.97
CA PRO A 66 -7.96 8.64 4.63
C PRO A 66 -7.02 9.20 3.57
N ALA A 67 -6.79 8.43 2.53
CA ALA A 67 -5.95 8.81 1.40
C ALA A 67 -6.74 8.58 0.11
N PRO A 68 -7.34 9.63 -0.44
CA PRO A 68 -8.05 9.50 -1.72
C PRO A 68 -7.03 9.35 -2.84
N LEU A 69 -7.21 8.32 -3.65
CA LEU A 69 -6.35 8.02 -4.78
C LEU A 69 -7.16 8.01 -6.07
N ARG A 70 -6.51 8.45 -7.13
CA ARG A 70 -7.15 8.51 -8.45
C ARG A 70 -6.33 7.72 -9.44
N SER A 71 -6.98 6.90 -10.23
CA SER A 71 -6.35 6.09 -11.27
C SER A 71 -5.45 6.95 -12.14
N GLY A 72 -4.20 6.52 -12.31
CA GLY A 72 -3.22 7.17 -13.16
C GLY A 72 -2.55 8.40 -12.56
N VAL A 73 -2.93 8.83 -11.35
CA VAL A 73 -2.30 9.98 -10.69
C VAL A 73 -1.35 9.48 -9.62
N SER A 74 -0.07 9.53 -9.89
CA SER A 74 0.96 8.98 -9.00
C SER A 74 1.40 9.98 -7.95
N TYR A 75 1.98 9.45 -6.88
CA TYR A 75 2.63 10.23 -5.85
C TYR A 75 3.86 9.48 -5.34
N ALA A 76 4.72 10.17 -4.61
CA ALA A 76 5.96 9.59 -4.10
C ALA A 76 6.03 9.71 -2.58
N ARG A 77 6.73 8.76 -1.97
CA ARG A 77 7.03 8.73 -0.55
C ARG A 77 8.49 8.39 -0.35
N GLN A 78 8.98 8.66 0.84
CA GLN A 78 10.40 8.45 1.16
C GLN A 78 10.61 7.17 1.96
N THR A 79 11.84 6.68 1.91
CA THR A 79 12.28 5.58 2.74
C THR A 79 12.02 5.87 4.22
N GLY A 80 11.77 4.84 4.99
CA GLY A 80 11.53 4.95 6.44
C GLY A 80 10.07 5.08 6.83
N VAL A 81 9.17 5.27 5.88
CA VAL A 81 7.73 5.30 6.19
C VAL A 81 7.31 3.95 6.77
N GLU A 82 6.59 4.00 7.90
CA GLU A 82 6.04 2.81 8.54
C GLU A 82 4.52 2.98 8.63
N HIS A 83 3.80 2.00 8.15
CA HIS A 83 2.35 2.07 8.13
C HIS A 83 1.71 0.72 7.81
N ASP A 84 0.39 0.69 7.95
CA ASP A 84 -0.47 -0.37 7.44
C ASP A 84 -1.43 0.29 6.45
N VAL A 85 -1.51 -0.24 5.25
CA VAL A 85 -2.39 0.28 4.20
C VAL A 85 -3.60 -0.62 4.11
N ILE A 86 -4.78 -0.03 4.21
CA ILE A 86 -6.05 -0.75 4.32
C ILE A 86 -6.98 -0.30 3.20
N ASN A 87 -7.64 -1.26 2.57
CA ASN A 87 -8.70 -0.99 1.59
C ASN A 87 -10.05 -1.01 2.29
N PRO A 88 -10.66 0.14 2.59
CA PRO A 88 -11.97 0.18 3.24
C PRO A 88 -13.13 0.02 2.27
N ASN A 89 -12.83 -0.06 0.97
CA ASN A 89 -13.86 -0.11 -0.07
C ASN A 89 -14.51 -1.48 -0.14
N SER A 90 -15.70 -1.53 -0.71
CA SER A 90 -16.42 -2.78 -0.96
C SER A 90 -16.00 -3.44 -2.27
N PHE A 91 -14.97 -2.92 -2.92
CA PHE A 91 -14.43 -3.43 -4.17
C PHE A 91 -12.92 -3.62 -4.04
N GLU A 92 -12.35 -4.39 -4.96
CA GLU A 92 -10.91 -4.61 -5.02
C GLU A 92 -10.19 -3.32 -5.37
N PHE A 93 -9.06 -3.06 -4.71
CA PHE A 93 -8.22 -1.91 -5.00
C PHE A 93 -6.85 -2.37 -5.48
N VAL A 94 -6.36 -1.78 -6.56
CA VAL A 94 -5.06 -2.15 -7.15
C VAL A 94 -4.23 -0.90 -7.34
N PHE A 95 -2.95 -0.98 -6.94
CA PHE A 95 -1.97 0.03 -7.33
C PHE A 95 -0.64 -0.63 -7.67
N ILE A 96 0.18 0.11 -8.41
CA ILE A 96 1.55 -0.28 -8.71
C ILE A 96 2.47 0.53 -7.80
N GLU A 97 3.43 -0.15 -7.18
CA GLU A 97 4.47 0.48 -6.36
C GLU A 97 5.80 0.32 -7.08
N VAL A 98 6.48 1.43 -7.28
CA VAL A 98 7.81 1.44 -7.88
C VAL A 98 8.80 1.87 -6.80
N GLU A 99 9.57 0.91 -6.29
CA GLU A 99 10.60 1.18 -5.30
C GLU A 99 11.90 1.52 -6.01
N LEU A 100 12.56 2.58 -5.55
CA LEU A 100 13.77 3.09 -6.16
C LEU A 100 14.95 2.64 -5.33
N LYS A 101 15.75 1.75 -5.86
CA LYS A 101 16.92 1.23 -5.14
C LYS A 101 18.00 2.31 -5.06
N ALA A 102 18.67 2.36 -3.90
CA ALA A 102 19.83 3.23 -3.74
C ALA A 102 20.96 2.72 -4.60
N ARG A 103 21.76 3.64 -5.06
CA ARG A 103 22.94 3.31 -5.85
C ARG A 103 24.09 2.83 -4.98
#